data_0b2f12d5c2fc04a4743f13c2abef66db
#
_entry.id   0b2f12d5c2fc04a4743f13c2abef66db
#
_cell.length_a   1.000
_cell.length_b   1.000
_cell.length_c   1.000
_cell.angle_alpha   90.00
_cell.angle_beta   90.00
_cell.angle_gamma   90.00
#
_symmetry.space_group_name_H-M   'P 1'
#
loop_
_entity.id
_entity.type
_entity.pdbx_description
1 polymer ?
#
loop_
_entity_poly.entity_id
_entity_poly.type
_entity_poly.pdbx_seq_one_letter_code
_entity_poly.pdbx_strand_id
1 'polypeptide(L)'
;IDTSTMEGIRKVLECKVWFTSTAPPLYGMGFRKKYCIINLWHGVPLKKIGMEQENLGWMTKLYYKYLFADNYEAVVTTSEELIPVMSRSFLVEQERVKVWGQPRNDKLFEKINVREQMQKIFQKEKLPEFDSLLLYAPTFRDDGETRLFPFEEFHGENRGRAVEQLQNFLEKNQCIMCIRMHLYEKEGYEWLKALDRPGSRIRFLNEDRIEDIMEVLAMFDLLITDYSSIYIDYLLLERPILFLPYDREAYLKTRGFNFDYDEVTPGPKPKSYAEFLNSIEGLLYN
;
A
#
# COMPACT_ATOMS: atom_id res chain seq x y z
N ILE A 1 5.35 -20.36 -10.82
CA ILE A 1 5.68 -20.84 -12.19
C ILE A 1 6.47 -19.74 -12.89
N ASP A 2 7.67 -20.01 -13.31
CA ASP A 2 8.51 -19.05 -14.04
C ASP A 2 8.15 -19.07 -15.52
N THR A 3 7.49 -18.02 -16.00
CA THR A 3 7.05 -17.86 -17.40
C THR A 3 8.17 -17.37 -18.34
N SER A 4 9.39 -17.15 -17.85
CA SER A 4 10.55 -16.95 -18.71
C SER A 4 11.09 -18.27 -19.31
N THR A 5 10.65 -19.42 -18.80
CA THR A 5 11.04 -20.75 -19.24
C THR A 5 9.97 -21.40 -20.09
N MET A 6 10.36 -22.24 -21.06
CA MET A 6 9.43 -23.02 -21.90
C MET A 6 8.58 -23.98 -21.07
N GLU A 7 9.12 -24.55 -20.00
CA GLU A 7 8.36 -25.42 -19.08
C GLU A 7 7.28 -24.63 -18.34
N GLY A 8 7.61 -23.43 -17.83
CA GLY A 8 6.66 -22.57 -17.16
C GLY A 8 5.54 -22.10 -18.09
N ILE A 9 5.88 -21.69 -19.32
CA ILE A 9 4.89 -21.34 -20.36
C ILE A 9 3.96 -22.53 -20.62
N ARG A 10 4.49 -23.73 -20.78
CA ARG A 10 3.68 -24.94 -21.01
C ARG A 10 2.73 -25.20 -19.85
N LYS A 11 3.19 -25.13 -18.60
CA LYS A 11 2.37 -25.32 -17.41
C LYS A 11 1.21 -24.30 -17.34
N VAL A 12 1.46 -23.04 -17.67
CA VAL A 12 0.41 -22.01 -17.73
C VAL A 12 -0.62 -22.34 -18.81
N LEU A 13 -0.18 -22.75 -20.01
CA LEU A 13 -1.08 -23.09 -21.13
C LEU A 13 -1.89 -24.38 -20.92
N GLU A 14 -1.46 -25.26 -20.03
CA GLU A 14 -2.21 -26.46 -19.63
C GLU A 14 -3.38 -26.11 -18.67
N CYS A 15 -3.30 -24.99 -17.94
CA CYS A 15 -4.34 -24.53 -17.03
C CYS A 15 -5.51 -23.89 -17.79
N LYS A 16 -6.74 -24.25 -17.43
CA LYS A 16 -7.95 -23.67 -18.05
C LYS A 16 -8.42 -22.37 -17.40
N VAL A 17 -8.07 -22.18 -16.13
CA VAL A 17 -8.44 -21.01 -15.34
C VAL A 17 -7.18 -20.35 -14.81
N TRP A 18 -7.09 -19.03 -14.99
CA TRP A 18 -5.98 -18.21 -14.48
C TRP A 18 -6.53 -17.16 -13.53
N PHE A 19 -6.01 -17.15 -12.31
CA PHE A 19 -6.21 -16.05 -11.39
C PHE A 19 -4.96 -15.16 -11.42
N THR A 20 -5.17 -13.88 -11.65
CA THR A 20 -4.08 -12.88 -11.73
C THR A 20 -4.34 -11.74 -10.78
N SER A 21 -3.28 -11.16 -10.22
CA SER A 21 -3.35 -9.95 -9.40
C SER A 21 -2.84 -8.70 -10.13
N THR A 22 -2.26 -8.91 -11.30
CA THR A 22 -1.72 -7.86 -12.18
C THR A 22 -2.08 -8.18 -13.63
N ALA A 23 -1.10 -8.16 -14.52
CA ALA A 23 -1.27 -8.58 -15.92
C ALA A 23 -1.41 -10.11 -16.05
N PRO A 24 -2.01 -10.61 -17.14
CA PRO A 24 -1.96 -12.02 -17.44
C PRO A 24 -0.50 -12.52 -17.57
N PRO A 25 -0.23 -13.79 -17.18
CA PRO A 25 1.13 -14.34 -17.26
C PRO A 25 1.65 -14.49 -18.68
N LEU A 26 0.75 -14.53 -19.66
CA LEU A 26 1.04 -14.54 -21.08
C LEU A 26 0.12 -13.56 -21.79
N TYR A 27 0.64 -12.90 -22.83
CA TYR A 27 -0.10 -11.94 -23.63
C TYR A 27 -0.46 -12.53 -25.00
N GLY A 28 -1.69 -12.30 -25.41
CA GLY A 28 -2.14 -12.71 -26.73
C GLY A 28 -3.60 -12.39 -26.98
N MET A 29 -3.96 -12.16 -28.24
CA MET A 29 -5.33 -11.89 -28.63
C MET A 29 -6.21 -13.15 -28.49
N GLY A 30 -7.42 -12.96 -27.97
CA GLY A 30 -8.42 -14.01 -27.91
C GLY A 30 -8.19 -15.09 -26.87
N PHE A 31 -7.33 -14.87 -25.89
CA PHE A 31 -7.11 -15.83 -24.81
C PHE A 31 -8.37 -16.15 -24.02
N ARG A 32 -9.28 -15.19 -23.84
CA ARG A 32 -10.57 -15.41 -23.19
C ARG A 32 -11.42 -16.50 -23.86
N LYS A 33 -11.31 -16.67 -25.16
CA LYS A 33 -12.04 -17.74 -25.89
C LYS A 33 -11.51 -19.13 -25.52
N LYS A 34 -10.32 -19.24 -24.97
CA LYS A 34 -9.64 -20.49 -24.68
C LYS A 34 -9.41 -20.72 -23.17
N TYR A 35 -9.24 -19.65 -22.42
CA TYR A 35 -8.94 -19.65 -20.99
C TYR A 35 -9.92 -18.76 -20.23
N CYS A 36 -10.30 -19.18 -19.03
CA CYS A 36 -11.02 -18.32 -18.09
C CYS A 36 -10.01 -17.52 -17.28
N ILE A 37 -9.88 -16.21 -17.55
CA ILE A 37 -8.92 -15.33 -16.87
C ILE A 37 -9.70 -14.42 -15.94
N ILE A 38 -9.45 -14.55 -14.63
CA ILE A 38 -10.06 -13.73 -13.58
C ILE A 38 -8.97 -12.85 -12.98
N ASN A 39 -9.12 -11.55 -13.14
CA ASN A 39 -8.20 -10.59 -12.52
C ASN A 39 -8.75 -10.16 -11.16
N LEU A 40 -8.08 -10.60 -10.10
CA LEU A 40 -8.42 -10.23 -8.73
C LEU A 40 -7.97 -8.80 -8.40
N TRP A 41 -7.02 -8.27 -9.18
CA TRP A 41 -6.31 -7.01 -8.90
C TRP A 41 -5.59 -7.06 -7.53
N HIS A 42 -5.12 -5.92 -7.04
CA HIS A 42 -4.31 -5.86 -5.82
C HIS A 42 -4.64 -4.62 -4.94
N GLY A 43 -5.89 -4.20 -4.93
CA GLY A 43 -6.39 -3.10 -4.10
C GLY A 43 -7.35 -2.19 -4.82
N VAL A 44 -7.97 -1.30 -4.08
CA VAL A 44 -8.86 -0.28 -4.64
C VAL A 44 -8.01 0.80 -5.34
N PRO A 45 -8.30 1.12 -6.61
CA PRO A 45 -7.52 2.10 -7.36
C PRO A 45 -7.88 3.53 -6.96
N LEU A 46 -7.26 4.04 -5.89
CA LEU A 46 -7.32 5.46 -5.55
C LEU A 46 -6.75 6.31 -6.71
N LYS A 47 -5.63 5.86 -7.27
CA LYS A 47 -4.94 6.47 -8.41
C LYS A 47 -5.52 5.98 -9.73
N LYS A 48 -5.42 6.80 -10.78
CA LYS A 48 -5.71 6.35 -12.14
C LYS A 48 -4.77 5.22 -12.55
N ILE A 49 -5.33 4.12 -13.04
CA ILE A 49 -4.60 2.91 -13.42
C ILE A 49 -4.95 2.50 -14.85
N GLY A 50 -4.16 1.58 -15.41
CA GLY A 50 -4.41 1.03 -16.73
C GLY A 50 -4.60 2.11 -17.79
N MET A 51 -5.70 2.06 -18.53
CA MET A 51 -6.03 3.01 -19.59
C MET A 51 -6.38 4.42 -19.12
N GLU A 52 -6.74 4.60 -17.85
CA GLU A 52 -7.10 5.90 -17.27
C GLU A 52 -5.86 6.76 -16.91
N GLN A 53 -4.64 6.21 -17.00
CA GLN A 53 -3.39 6.96 -16.76
C GLN A 53 -3.20 8.07 -17.81
N GLU A 54 -2.90 9.28 -17.35
CA GLU A 54 -2.86 10.47 -18.22
C GLU A 54 -1.69 10.46 -19.22
N ASN A 55 -0.55 9.89 -18.83
CA ASN A 55 0.70 9.94 -19.59
C ASN A 55 0.97 8.69 -20.45
N LEU A 56 -0.07 7.92 -20.82
CA LEU A 56 0.10 6.74 -21.66
C LEU A 56 0.46 7.12 -23.11
N GLY A 57 1.60 6.63 -23.57
CA GLY A 57 1.99 6.72 -24.97
C GLY A 57 1.01 5.99 -25.89
N TRP A 58 0.90 6.41 -27.15
CA TRP A 58 -0.04 5.82 -28.12
C TRP A 58 0.20 4.32 -28.35
N MET A 59 1.47 3.88 -28.35
CA MET A 59 1.81 2.44 -28.48
C MET A 59 1.31 1.63 -27.29
N THR A 60 1.43 2.16 -26.10
CA THR A 60 0.91 1.52 -24.87
C THR A 60 -0.62 1.41 -24.93
N LYS A 61 -1.30 2.45 -25.42
CA LYS A 61 -2.75 2.42 -25.63
C LYS A 61 -3.18 1.34 -26.63
N LEU A 62 -2.44 1.18 -27.73
CA LEU A 62 -2.69 0.10 -28.70
C LEU A 62 -2.45 -1.28 -28.08
N TYR A 63 -1.36 -1.42 -27.31
CA TYR A 63 -1.04 -2.63 -26.57
C TYR A 63 -2.19 -3.02 -25.61
N TYR A 64 -2.64 -2.09 -24.78
CA TYR A 64 -3.78 -2.33 -23.90
C TYR A 64 -5.04 -2.73 -24.67
N LYS A 65 -5.35 -2.00 -25.74
CA LYS A 65 -6.55 -2.25 -26.54
C LYS A 65 -6.56 -3.61 -27.22
N TYR A 66 -5.44 -4.07 -27.77
CA TYR A 66 -5.40 -5.27 -28.61
C TYR A 66 -4.86 -6.52 -27.89
N LEU A 67 -4.01 -6.35 -26.89
CA LEU A 67 -3.40 -7.48 -26.20
C LEU A 67 -3.91 -7.66 -24.76
N PHE A 68 -4.51 -6.63 -24.17
CA PHE A 68 -4.97 -6.65 -22.79
C PHE A 68 -6.50 -6.69 -22.68
N ALA A 69 -7.16 -5.80 -23.44
CA ALA A 69 -8.60 -5.75 -23.49
C ALA A 69 -9.17 -7.10 -23.95
N ASP A 70 -10.36 -7.41 -23.49
CA ASP A 70 -11.11 -8.61 -23.85
C ASP A 70 -10.47 -9.96 -23.44
N ASN A 71 -9.36 -9.95 -22.69
CA ASN A 71 -8.76 -11.18 -22.16
C ASN A 71 -9.38 -11.63 -20.85
N TYR A 72 -10.03 -10.74 -20.10
CA TYR A 72 -10.60 -11.07 -18.81
C TYR A 72 -12.06 -11.55 -18.92
N GLU A 73 -12.36 -12.71 -18.34
CA GLU A 73 -13.71 -13.17 -18.08
C GLU A 73 -14.35 -12.35 -16.94
N ALA A 74 -13.57 -12.07 -15.92
CA ALA A 74 -13.97 -11.17 -14.85
C ALA A 74 -12.80 -10.34 -14.34
N VAL A 75 -13.10 -9.10 -13.92
CA VAL A 75 -12.24 -8.24 -13.13
C VAL A 75 -12.92 -8.02 -11.78
N VAL A 76 -12.22 -8.31 -10.69
CA VAL A 76 -12.80 -8.27 -9.35
C VAL A 76 -12.62 -6.89 -8.73
N THR A 77 -13.66 -6.45 -8.04
CA THR A 77 -13.65 -5.19 -7.26
C THR A 77 -14.35 -5.38 -5.91
N THR A 78 -14.35 -4.32 -5.08
CA THR A 78 -14.85 -4.36 -3.71
C THR A 78 -16.17 -3.64 -3.52
N SER A 79 -16.58 -2.76 -4.45
CA SER A 79 -17.86 -2.04 -4.39
C SER A 79 -18.42 -1.76 -5.79
N GLU A 80 -19.71 -1.42 -5.85
CA GLU A 80 -20.39 -1.08 -7.09
C GLU A 80 -19.90 0.26 -7.67
N GLU A 81 -19.51 1.21 -6.83
CA GLU A 81 -18.95 2.51 -7.24
C GLU A 81 -17.65 2.37 -8.04
N LEU A 82 -16.94 1.26 -7.84
CA LEU A 82 -15.70 0.97 -8.56
C LEU A 82 -15.93 0.32 -9.93
N ILE A 83 -17.14 -0.17 -10.23
CA ILE A 83 -17.41 -0.83 -11.52
C ILE A 83 -17.03 0.07 -12.71
N PRO A 84 -17.45 1.34 -12.78
CA PRO A 84 -17.08 2.20 -13.92
C PRO A 84 -15.58 2.45 -14.02
N VAL A 85 -14.89 2.61 -12.89
CA VAL A 85 -13.43 2.82 -12.84
C VAL A 85 -12.70 1.60 -13.36
N MET A 86 -13.03 0.41 -12.87
CA MET A 86 -12.40 -0.84 -13.28
C MET A 86 -12.69 -1.16 -14.76
N SER A 87 -13.93 -0.95 -15.21
CA SER A 87 -14.33 -1.14 -16.61
C SER A 87 -13.47 -0.29 -17.56
N ARG A 88 -13.33 1.00 -17.29
CA ARG A 88 -12.49 1.90 -18.11
C ARG A 88 -10.99 1.57 -18.02
N SER A 89 -10.52 1.27 -16.82
CA SER A 89 -9.10 0.97 -16.58
C SER A 89 -8.62 -0.29 -17.31
N PHE A 90 -9.48 -1.32 -17.34
CA PHE A 90 -9.16 -2.63 -17.94
C PHE A 90 -9.76 -2.85 -19.33
N LEU A 91 -10.51 -1.87 -19.85
CA LEU A 91 -11.23 -1.99 -21.14
C LEU A 91 -12.12 -3.24 -21.21
N VAL A 92 -12.87 -3.49 -20.16
CA VAL A 92 -13.85 -4.59 -20.09
C VAL A 92 -15.26 -4.02 -19.93
N GLU A 93 -16.26 -4.76 -20.39
CA GLU A 93 -17.66 -4.41 -20.15
C GLU A 93 -17.97 -4.40 -18.65
N GLN A 94 -18.87 -3.51 -18.21
CA GLN A 94 -19.20 -3.37 -16.78
C GLN A 94 -19.73 -4.66 -16.16
N GLU A 95 -20.45 -5.45 -16.95
CA GLU A 95 -21.00 -6.75 -16.56
C GLU A 95 -19.94 -7.78 -16.19
N ARG A 96 -18.68 -7.58 -16.66
CA ARG A 96 -17.53 -8.41 -16.29
C ARG A 96 -16.80 -7.92 -15.06
N VAL A 97 -17.11 -6.72 -14.59
CA VAL A 97 -16.59 -6.26 -13.30
C VAL A 97 -17.47 -6.84 -12.19
N LYS A 98 -16.88 -7.64 -11.31
CA LYS A 98 -17.59 -8.39 -10.27
C LYS A 98 -17.25 -7.88 -8.89
N VAL A 99 -18.27 -7.53 -8.11
CA VAL A 99 -18.12 -7.12 -6.72
C VAL A 99 -18.04 -8.39 -5.85
N TRP A 100 -16.84 -9.00 -5.81
CA TRP A 100 -16.58 -10.22 -5.04
C TRP A 100 -15.68 -10.01 -3.83
N GLY A 101 -15.19 -8.79 -3.62
CA GLY A 101 -14.18 -8.50 -2.62
C GLY A 101 -12.79 -9.00 -3.02
N GLN A 102 -11.83 -8.79 -2.13
CA GLN A 102 -10.44 -9.23 -2.38
C GLN A 102 -10.05 -10.33 -1.41
N PRO A 103 -9.68 -11.53 -1.89
CA PRO A 103 -9.33 -12.66 -1.01
C PRO A 103 -8.22 -12.34 0.00
N ARG A 104 -7.28 -11.44 -0.35
CA ARG A 104 -6.21 -11.02 0.56
C ARG A 104 -6.73 -10.37 1.85
N ASN A 105 -7.93 -9.77 1.80
CA ASN A 105 -8.50 -9.07 2.93
C ASN A 105 -9.02 -10.03 4.01
N ASP A 106 -9.20 -11.32 3.71
CA ASP A 106 -9.58 -12.34 4.70
C ASP A 106 -8.54 -12.42 5.83
N LYS A 107 -7.26 -12.17 5.51
CA LYS A 107 -6.17 -12.15 6.51
C LYS A 107 -6.36 -11.10 7.59
N LEU A 108 -7.08 -10.01 7.33
CA LEU A 108 -7.34 -8.95 8.31
C LEU A 108 -8.20 -9.42 9.48
N PHE A 109 -8.97 -10.48 9.30
CA PHE A 109 -9.89 -11.04 10.28
C PHE A 109 -9.33 -12.27 11.01
N GLU A 110 -8.10 -12.68 10.68
CA GLU A 110 -7.40 -13.74 11.39
C GLU A 110 -6.95 -13.25 12.77
N LYS A 111 -7.04 -14.15 13.76
CA LYS A 111 -6.57 -13.82 15.12
C LYS A 111 -5.05 -13.85 15.17
N ILE A 112 -4.45 -12.72 15.48
CA ILE A 112 -3.00 -12.56 15.60
C ILE A 112 -2.63 -12.31 17.05
N ASN A 113 -1.68 -13.10 17.58
CA ASN A 113 -1.00 -12.75 18.81
C ASN A 113 0.09 -11.70 18.50
N VAL A 114 -0.23 -10.45 18.74
CA VAL A 114 0.61 -9.30 18.36
C VAL A 114 2.02 -9.42 18.95
N ARG A 115 2.17 -9.74 20.24
CA ARG A 115 3.48 -9.83 20.91
C ARG A 115 4.32 -10.97 20.34
N GLU A 116 3.71 -12.12 20.11
CA GLU A 116 4.40 -13.28 19.52
C GLU A 116 4.83 -13.00 18.09
N GLN A 117 3.97 -12.36 17.29
CA GLN A 117 4.28 -12.02 15.91
C GLN A 117 5.41 -10.98 15.83
N MET A 118 5.39 -9.95 16.68
CA MET A 118 6.48 -8.97 16.78
C MET A 118 7.81 -9.64 17.15
N GLN A 119 7.81 -10.58 18.09
CA GLN A 119 9.02 -11.34 18.44
C GLN A 119 9.53 -12.22 17.31
N LYS A 120 8.65 -12.76 16.50
CA LYS A 120 8.98 -13.52 15.29
C LYS A 120 9.65 -12.63 14.24
N ILE A 121 9.01 -11.49 13.91
CA ILE A 121 9.47 -10.53 12.90
C ILE A 121 10.86 -10.00 13.25
N PHE A 122 11.07 -9.64 14.51
CA PHE A 122 12.34 -9.09 15.00
C PHE A 122 13.28 -10.15 15.58
N GLN A 123 13.10 -11.43 15.21
CA GLN A 123 14.01 -12.54 15.52
C GLN A 123 14.39 -12.62 17.01
N LYS A 124 13.42 -12.36 17.89
CA LYS A 124 13.59 -12.33 19.36
C LYS A 124 14.53 -11.22 19.87
N GLU A 125 14.77 -10.19 19.07
CA GLU A 125 15.41 -8.98 19.57
C GLU A 125 14.64 -8.42 20.77
N LYS A 126 15.33 -7.75 21.67
CA LYS A 126 14.67 -7.08 22.80
C LYS A 126 13.84 -5.91 22.27
N LEU A 127 12.53 -6.07 22.30
CA LEU A 127 11.58 -4.96 22.05
C LEU A 127 11.25 -4.27 23.36
N PRO A 128 11.01 -2.93 23.35
CA PRO A 128 10.47 -2.24 24.49
C PRO A 128 9.04 -2.73 24.78
N GLU A 129 8.57 -2.56 26.00
CA GLU A 129 7.15 -2.75 26.32
C GLU A 129 6.32 -1.73 25.56
N PHE A 130 5.19 -2.16 25.02
CA PHE A 130 4.28 -1.33 24.24
C PHE A 130 2.82 -1.73 24.46
N ASP A 131 1.95 -0.75 24.35
CA ASP A 131 0.50 -0.93 24.39
C ASP A 131 -0.12 -0.78 22.99
N SER A 132 0.52 0.02 22.12
CA SER A 132 0.02 0.29 20.77
C SER A 132 1.10 0.17 19.70
N LEU A 133 0.70 -0.30 18.53
CA LEU A 133 1.53 -0.37 17.33
C LEU A 133 1.02 0.59 16.26
N LEU A 134 1.91 1.42 15.75
CA LEU A 134 1.64 2.34 14.65
C LEU A 134 2.34 1.84 13.38
N LEU A 135 1.62 1.80 12.26
CA LEU A 135 2.22 1.55 10.95
C LEU A 135 2.35 2.87 10.20
N TYR A 136 3.57 3.23 9.82
CA TYR A 136 3.81 4.31 8.87
C TYR A 136 4.19 3.73 7.51
N ALA A 137 3.28 3.86 6.54
CA ALA A 137 3.41 3.30 5.19
C ALA A 137 3.26 4.42 4.14
N PRO A 138 4.30 5.24 3.91
CA PRO A 138 4.28 6.28 2.88
C PRO A 138 4.31 5.68 1.48
N THR A 139 3.71 6.38 0.51
CA THR A 139 3.81 6.03 -0.90
C THR A 139 5.17 6.44 -1.46
N PHE A 140 5.79 5.53 -2.20
CA PHE A 140 6.99 5.83 -2.98
C PHE A 140 6.72 6.94 -4.04
N ARG A 141 7.72 7.79 -4.27
CA ARG A 141 7.72 8.81 -5.32
C ARG A 141 8.67 8.40 -6.44
N ASP A 142 8.21 8.44 -7.68
CA ASP A 142 9.01 8.06 -8.86
C ASP A 142 10.20 9.00 -9.09
N ASP A 143 10.10 10.24 -8.64
CA ASP A 143 11.17 11.24 -8.70
C ASP A 143 12.23 11.09 -7.60
N GLY A 144 12.04 10.14 -6.68
CA GLY A 144 12.94 9.89 -5.57
C GLY A 144 12.83 10.90 -4.43
N GLU A 145 11.84 11.80 -4.46
CA GLU A 145 11.61 12.82 -3.42
C GLU A 145 10.65 12.39 -2.32
N THR A 146 10.52 11.09 -2.06
CA THR A 146 9.71 10.60 -0.93
C THR A 146 10.23 11.20 0.36
N ARG A 147 9.42 12.01 1.02
CA ARG A 147 9.76 12.62 2.31
C ARG A 147 9.11 11.82 3.43
N LEU A 148 9.93 11.06 4.14
CA LEU A 148 9.52 10.53 5.45
C LEU A 148 9.48 11.69 6.44
N PHE A 149 8.40 11.81 7.19
CA PHE A 149 8.21 12.95 8.07
C PHE A 149 8.39 14.29 7.34
N PRO A 150 7.39 14.73 6.57
CA PRO A 150 7.48 15.90 5.68
C PRO A 150 7.37 17.23 6.44
N PHE A 151 8.02 17.33 7.59
CA PHE A 151 8.00 18.49 8.46
C PHE A 151 9.38 19.16 8.47
N GLU A 152 9.41 20.49 8.58
CA GLU A 152 10.65 21.28 8.56
C GLU A 152 11.64 20.84 9.65
N GLU A 153 11.12 20.40 10.80
CA GLU A 153 11.91 19.92 11.94
C GLU A 153 12.78 18.70 11.60
N PHE A 154 12.40 17.91 10.58
CA PHE A 154 13.19 16.75 10.14
C PHE A 154 14.27 17.09 9.10
N HIS A 155 14.50 18.36 8.82
CA HIS A 155 15.53 18.82 7.89
C HIS A 155 16.71 19.49 8.60
N GLY A 156 17.90 19.38 7.99
CA GLY A 156 19.12 20.05 8.45
C GLY A 156 19.52 19.69 9.89
N GLU A 157 19.97 20.68 10.62
CA GLU A 157 20.52 20.55 11.99
C GLU A 157 19.43 20.22 13.03
N ASN A 158 18.18 20.52 12.76
CA ASN A 158 17.06 20.27 13.68
C ASN A 158 16.63 18.80 13.74
N ARG A 159 17.03 17.99 12.75
CA ARG A 159 16.62 16.58 12.62
C ARG A 159 16.86 15.77 13.91
N GLY A 160 18.02 15.92 14.52
CA GLY A 160 18.35 15.19 15.75
C GLY A 160 17.35 15.44 16.87
N ARG A 161 16.96 16.71 17.06
CA ARG A 161 15.96 17.11 18.06
C ARG A 161 14.58 16.57 17.73
N ALA A 162 14.16 16.62 16.46
CA ALA A 162 12.86 16.11 16.04
C ALA A 162 12.76 14.59 16.24
N VAL A 163 13.82 13.85 15.93
CA VAL A 163 13.90 12.40 16.18
C VAL A 163 13.83 12.08 17.67
N GLU A 164 14.57 12.80 18.51
CA GLU A 164 14.53 12.64 19.96
C GLU A 164 13.13 12.93 20.50
N GLN A 165 12.50 14.01 20.03
CA GLN A 165 11.11 14.33 20.40
C GLN A 165 10.14 13.23 20.01
N LEU A 166 10.27 12.64 18.80
CA LEU A 166 9.45 11.50 18.38
C LEU A 166 9.67 10.27 19.27
N GLN A 167 10.93 9.94 19.58
CA GLN A 167 11.24 8.82 20.47
C GLN A 167 10.65 9.00 21.85
N ASN A 168 10.79 10.19 22.45
CA ASN A 168 10.22 10.53 23.75
C ASN A 168 8.68 10.49 23.73
N PHE A 169 8.08 10.95 22.63
CA PHE A 169 6.63 10.83 22.42
C PHE A 169 6.16 9.37 22.37
N LEU A 170 6.84 8.54 21.60
CA LEU A 170 6.53 7.11 21.50
C LEU A 170 6.74 6.38 22.84
N GLU A 171 7.75 6.77 23.60
CA GLU A 171 8.01 6.23 24.94
C GLU A 171 6.91 6.61 25.94
N LYS A 172 6.57 7.89 26.01
CA LYS A 172 5.50 8.42 26.86
C LYS A 172 4.18 7.69 26.62
N ASN A 173 3.87 7.42 25.35
CA ASN A 173 2.60 6.80 24.93
C ASN A 173 2.70 5.27 24.79
N GLN A 174 3.80 4.66 25.22
CA GLN A 174 4.05 3.21 25.11
C GLN A 174 3.78 2.64 23.70
N CYS A 175 4.20 3.37 22.66
CA CYS A 175 4.01 2.97 21.28
C CYS A 175 5.29 2.45 20.64
N ILE A 176 5.15 1.57 19.66
CA ILE A 176 6.18 1.27 18.65
C ILE A 176 5.65 1.73 17.30
N MET A 177 6.44 2.51 16.58
CA MET A 177 6.18 2.91 15.21
C MET A 177 6.96 1.99 14.26
N CYS A 178 6.24 1.22 13.46
CA CYS A 178 6.80 0.41 12.39
C CYS A 178 6.70 1.17 11.06
N ILE A 179 7.81 1.30 10.35
CA ILE A 179 7.87 1.99 9.06
C ILE A 179 8.01 0.95 7.94
N ARG A 180 7.08 0.97 7.00
CA ARG A 180 7.11 0.15 5.79
C ARG A 180 7.52 1.01 4.60
N MET A 181 8.73 0.77 4.07
CA MET A 181 9.26 1.47 2.92
C MET A 181 9.40 0.52 1.73
N HIS A 182 9.29 1.05 0.51
CA HIS A 182 9.53 0.27 -0.69
C HIS A 182 11.04 0.06 -0.89
N LEU A 183 11.47 -1.13 -1.35
CA LEU A 183 12.87 -1.53 -1.54
C LEU A 183 13.73 -0.59 -2.42
N TYR A 184 13.09 0.25 -3.23
CA TYR A 184 13.79 1.16 -4.15
C TYR A 184 14.25 2.48 -3.53
N GLU A 185 14.16 2.63 -2.22
CA GLU A 185 14.61 3.87 -1.60
C GLU A 185 16.13 3.99 -1.60
N LYS A 186 16.54 4.89 -2.45
CA LYS A 186 17.92 5.30 -2.62
C LYS A 186 18.38 6.18 -1.45
N GLU A 187 19.67 6.45 -1.45
CA GLU A 187 20.45 7.32 -0.57
C GLU A 187 19.66 8.45 0.14
N GLY A 188 19.90 8.64 1.42
CA GLY A 188 19.35 9.77 2.19
C GLY A 188 18.58 9.38 3.46
N TYR A 189 18.28 8.09 3.67
CA TYR A 189 17.55 7.61 4.86
C TYR A 189 18.42 6.79 5.82
N GLU A 190 19.74 6.83 5.67
CA GLU A 190 20.70 6.12 6.54
C GLU A 190 20.53 6.53 8.01
N TRP A 191 20.21 7.81 8.23
CA TRP A 191 19.95 8.32 9.58
C TRP A 191 18.72 7.67 10.23
N LEU A 192 17.70 7.37 9.44
CA LEU A 192 16.48 6.72 9.92
C LEU A 192 16.71 5.22 10.13
N LYS A 193 17.42 4.57 9.20
CA LYS A 193 17.83 3.16 9.33
C LYS A 193 18.67 2.94 10.59
N ALA A 194 19.50 3.90 10.97
CA ALA A 194 20.28 3.84 12.19
C ALA A 194 19.43 3.82 13.47
N LEU A 195 18.15 4.18 13.39
CA LEU A 195 17.21 4.08 14.51
C LEU A 195 16.64 2.67 14.69
N ASP A 196 16.68 1.82 13.66
CA ASP A 196 16.22 0.44 13.73
C ASP A 196 17.23 -0.45 14.43
N ARG A 197 17.14 -0.49 15.75
CA ARG A 197 18.03 -1.26 16.61
C ARG A 197 17.26 -1.90 17.77
N PRO A 198 17.79 -2.96 18.39
CA PRO A 198 17.20 -3.55 19.58
C PRO A 198 16.87 -2.51 20.65
N GLY A 199 15.66 -2.55 21.17
CA GLY A 199 15.16 -1.59 22.16
C GLY A 199 14.66 -0.25 21.60
N SER A 200 14.77 0.01 20.30
CA SER A 200 14.20 1.22 19.68
C SER A 200 12.67 1.09 19.52
N ARG A 201 11.98 2.23 19.65
CA ARG A 201 10.56 2.37 19.38
C ARG A 201 10.23 2.71 17.92
N ILE A 202 11.26 2.94 17.10
CA ILE A 202 11.11 3.10 15.65
C ILE A 202 11.74 1.88 14.99
N ARG A 203 10.94 1.11 14.25
CA ARG A 203 11.34 -0.15 13.66
C ARG A 203 10.97 -0.19 12.18
N PHE A 204 11.75 -0.92 11.38
CA PHE A 204 11.44 -1.10 9.97
C PHE A 204 10.80 -2.46 9.70
N LEU A 205 9.74 -2.46 8.87
CA LEU A 205 9.06 -3.65 8.36
C LEU A 205 9.23 -3.76 6.86
N ASN A 206 10.46 -3.87 6.39
CA ASN A 206 10.75 -4.05 4.98
C ASN A 206 10.46 -5.49 4.53
N GLU A 207 10.55 -5.74 3.22
CA GLU A 207 10.21 -7.04 2.61
C GLU A 207 11.11 -8.19 3.09
N ASP A 208 12.32 -7.89 3.56
CA ASP A 208 13.23 -8.87 4.18
C ASP A 208 12.70 -9.43 5.52
N ARG A 209 11.85 -8.66 6.21
CA ARG A 209 11.21 -9.09 7.47
C ARG A 209 9.80 -9.61 7.27
N ILE A 210 9.04 -8.97 6.40
CA ILE A 210 7.65 -9.33 6.06
C ILE A 210 7.44 -9.11 4.56
N GLU A 211 7.24 -10.17 3.82
CA GLU A 211 7.02 -10.13 2.39
C GLU A 211 5.68 -9.43 2.06
N ASP A 212 4.60 -9.89 2.67
CA ASP A 212 3.25 -9.33 2.48
C ASP A 212 2.77 -8.63 3.75
N ILE A 213 2.59 -7.30 3.68
CA ILE A 213 2.09 -6.49 4.80
C ILE A 213 0.68 -6.91 5.25
N MET A 214 -0.12 -7.52 4.37
CA MET A 214 -1.46 -8.00 4.73
C MET A 214 -1.43 -9.08 5.83
N GLU A 215 -0.32 -9.81 5.97
CA GLU A 215 -0.15 -10.81 7.02
C GLU A 215 -0.11 -10.21 8.43
N VAL A 216 0.22 -8.95 8.54
CA VAL A 216 0.42 -8.27 9.83
C VAL A 216 -0.35 -6.95 9.95
N LEU A 217 -1.07 -6.54 8.91
CA LEU A 217 -1.77 -5.25 8.90
C LEU A 217 -2.78 -5.13 10.06
N ALA A 218 -3.42 -6.22 10.42
CA ALA A 218 -4.36 -6.27 11.55
C ALA A 218 -3.70 -6.15 12.94
N MET A 219 -2.36 -6.10 13.03
CA MET A 219 -1.68 -5.89 14.30
C MET A 219 -1.65 -4.42 14.73
N PHE A 220 -1.79 -3.49 13.79
CA PHE A 220 -1.58 -2.06 14.03
C PHE A 220 -2.86 -1.38 14.52
N ASP A 221 -2.70 -0.51 15.52
CA ASP A 221 -3.78 0.25 16.13
C ASP A 221 -4.03 1.58 15.40
N LEU A 222 -3.02 2.09 14.68
CA LEU A 222 -3.09 3.31 13.88
C LEU A 222 -2.28 3.14 12.59
N LEU A 223 -2.87 3.50 11.46
CA LEU A 223 -2.17 3.62 10.18
C LEU A 223 -1.85 5.09 9.89
N ILE A 224 -0.60 5.36 9.55
CA ILE A 224 -0.12 6.65 9.03
C ILE A 224 0.28 6.42 7.57
N THR A 225 -0.32 7.16 6.64
CA THR A 225 -0.05 7.00 5.21
C THR A 225 -0.32 8.29 4.44
N ASP A 226 -0.26 8.25 3.11
CA ASP A 226 -0.54 9.38 2.24
C ASP A 226 -1.48 9.00 1.08
N TYR A 227 -0.96 8.47 -0.04
CA TYR A 227 -1.74 8.10 -1.24
C TYR A 227 -1.75 6.59 -1.49
N SER A 228 -1.31 5.79 -0.52
CA SER A 228 -1.30 4.34 -0.64
C SER A 228 -2.71 3.77 -0.48
N SER A 229 -3.12 2.87 -1.39
CA SER A 229 -4.40 2.18 -1.29
C SER A 229 -4.52 1.22 -0.08
N ILE A 230 -3.44 0.99 0.65
CA ILE A 230 -3.45 0.17 1.87
C ILE A 230 -4.45 0.67 2.91
N TYR A 231 -4.72 2.00 2.94
CA TYR A 231 -5.68 2.54 3.89
C TYR A 231 -7.09 2.03 3.64
N ILE A 232 -7.44 1.76 2.38
CA ILE A 232 -8.78 1.26 2.03
C ILE A 232 -8.99 -0.16 2.57
N ASP A 233 -7.96 -1.00 2.50
CA ASP A 233 -7.98 -2.31 3.15
C ASP A 233 -8.04 -2.15 4.67
N TYR A 234 -7.28 -1.19 5.23
CA TYR A 234 -7.24 -0.93 6.66
C TYR A 234 -8.56 -0.40 7.23
N LEU A 235 -9.40 0.29 6.42
CA LEU A 235 -10.76 0.71 6.82
C LEU A 235 -11.64 -0.47 7.27
N LEU A 236 -11.39 -1.68 6.77
CA LEU A 236 -12.09 -2.89 7.19
C LEU A 236 -11.87 -3.26 8.66
N LEU A 237 -10.82 -2.73 9.27
CA LEU A 237 -10.50 -2.92 10.69
C LEU A 237 -11.21 -1.91 11.61
N GLU A 238 -11.85 -0.89 11.04
CA GLU A 238 -12.51 0.21 11.78
C GLU A 238 -11.56 0.91 12.77
N ARG A 239 -10.27 0.99 12.40
CA ARG A 239 -9.22 1.62 13.21
C ARG A 239 -8.80 2.96 12.65
N PRO A 240 -8.25 3.86 13.48
CA PRO A 240 -7.89 5.22 13.06
C PRO A 240 -6.81 5.24 11.99
N ILE A 241 -6.91 6.25 11.10
CA ILE A 241 -5.95 6.50 10.03
C ILE A 241 -5.56 7.98 10.07
N LEU A 242 -4.28 8.26 9.92
CA LEU A 242 -3.74 9.61 9.78
C LEU A 242 -3.08 9.76 8.41
N PHE A 243 -3.35 10.87 7.73
CA PHE A 243 -2.86 11.12 6.37
C PHE A 243 -1.84 12.24 6.32
N LEU A 244 -0.75 12.05 5.56
CA LEU A 244 0.32 13.04 5.34
C LEU A 244 0.47 13.42 3.86
N PRO A 245 -0.51 14.10 3.24
CA PRO A 245 -0.50 14.45 1.81
C PRO A 245 0.27 15.76 1.55
N TYR A 246 1.55 15.82 1.89
CA TYR A 246 2.38 17.02 1.86
C TYR A 246 2.65 17.60 0.47
N ASP A 247 2.55 16.78 -0.58
CA ASP A 247 2.84 17.12 -1.97
C ASP A 247 1.63 16.92 -2.90
N ARG A 248 0.41 17.04 -2.37
CA ARG A 248 -0.85 16.70 -3.03
C ARG A 248 -0.99 17.26 -4.44
N GLU A 249 -0.68 18.56 -4.64
CA GLU A 249 -0.82 19.19 -5.95
C GLU A 249 0.14 18.62 -6.99
N ALA A 250 1.39 18.34 -6.59
CA ALA A 250 2.38 17.73 -7.44
C ALA A 250 1.99 16.29 -7.78
N TYR A 251 1.54 15.55 -6.78
CA TYR A 251 1.11 14.17 -6.93
C TYR A 251 -0.10 14.01 -7.86
N LEU A 252 -1.09 14.89 -7.73
CA LEU A 252 -2.26 14.96 -8.62
C LEU A 252 -1.87 15.16 -10.08
N LYS A 253 -0.91 16.07 -10.36
CA LYS A 253 -0.45 16.36 -11.73
C LYS A 253 0.27 15.18 -12.39
N THR A 254 0.89 14.30 -11.60
CA THR A 254 1.67 13.17 -12.13
C THR A 254 0.86 11.89 -12.26
N ARG A 255 0.00 11.59 -11.30
CA ARG A 255 -0.70 10.29 -11.21
C ARG A 255 -2.20 10.37 -11.43
N GLY A 256 -2.83 11.50 -11.09
CA GLY A 256 -4.28 11.63 -11.07
C GLY A 256 -4.96 10.73 -10.04
N PHE A 257 -6.17 11.11 -9.61
CA PHE A 257 -7.01 10.30 -8.74
C PHE A 257 -8.33 9.94 -9.43
N ASN A 258 -8.90 8.82 -9.04
CA ASN A 258 -10.23 8.39 -9.48
C ASN A 258 -11.35 9.04 -8.66
N PHE A 259 -11.03 9.54 -7.46
CA PHE A 259 -11.98 10.14 -6.49
C PHE A 259 -11.41 11.42 -5.93
N ASP A 260 -12.26 12.28 -5.37
CA ASP A 260 -11.77 13.40 -4.58
C ASP A 260 -11.06 12.88 -3.33
N TYR A 261 -9.81 13.31 -3.16
CA TYR A 261 -8.94 12.79 -2.09
C TYR A 261 -9.50 13.11 -0.70
N ASP A 262 -10.08 14.31 -0.51
CA ASP A 262 -10.59 14.71 0.80
C ASP A 262 -11.87 13.97 1.18
N GLU A 263 -12.70 13.63 0.19
CA GLU A 263 -13.92 12.86 0.42
C GLU A 263 -13.65 11.40 0.80
N VAL A 264 -12.57 10.81 0.25
CA VAL A 264 -12.29 9.38 0.45
C VAL A 264 -11.20 9.08 1.49
N THR A 265 -10.64 10.10 2.14
CA THR A 265 -9.60 9.92 3.19
C THR A 265 -10.10 10.40 4.55
N PRO A 266 -10.83 9.54 5.28
CA PRO A 266 -11.49 9.88 6.55
C PRO A 266 -10.48 9.89 7.70
N GLY A 267 -9.73 10.96 7.87
CA GLY A 267 -8.77 11.09 8.97
C GLY A 267 -8.08 12.45 8.98
N PRO A 268 -7.43 12.81 10.09
CA PRO A 268 -6.72 14.07 10.21
C PRO A 268 -5.56 14.16 9.20
N LYS A 269 -5.30 15.38 8.74
CA LYS A 269 -4.23 15.73 7.79
C LYS A 269 -3.36 16.85 8.39
N PRO A 270 -2.52 16.53 9.39
CA PRO A 270 -1.71 17.54 10.08
C PRO A 270 -0.74 18.23 9.12
N LYS A 271 -0.58 19.55 9.33
CA LYS A 271 0.30 20.40 8.52
C LYS A 271 1.60 20.77 9.24
N SER A 272 1.70 20.48 10.52
CA SER A 272 2.91 20.72 11.32
C SER A 272 3.27 19.49 12.15
N TYR A 273 4.52 19.42 12.58
CA TYR A 273 4.98 18.33 13.42
C TYR A 273 4.24 18.27 14.77
N ALA A 274 3.94 19.41 15.35
CA ALA A 274 3.16 19.48 16.58
C ALA A 274 1.74 18.94 16.39
N GLU A 275 1.06 19.33 15.30
CA GLU A 275 -0.26 18.78 14.94
C GLU A 275 -0.21 17.27 14.69
N PHE A 276 0.88 16.77 14.07
CA PHE A 276 1.09 15.36 13.83
C PHE A 276 1.14 14.56 15.14
N LEU A 277 1.95 14.97 16.11
CA LEU A 277 2.04 14.32 17.42
C LEU A 277 0.69 14.39 18.17
N ASN A 278 0.05 15.55 18.18
CA ASN A 278 -1.26 15.72 18.82
C ASN A 278 -2.34 14.85 18.16
N SER A 279 -2.30 14.71 16.83
CA SER A 279 -3.25 13.86 16.10
C SER A 279 -3.07 12.38 16.46
N ILE A 280 -1.81 11.91 16.57
CA ILE A 280 -1.55 10.54 17.02
C ILE A 280 -2.10 10.32 18.43
N GLU A 281 -1.77 11.22 19.37
CA GLU A 281 -2.26 11.11 20.77
C GLU A 281 -3.78 11.09 20.82
N GLY A 282 -4.46 11.99 20.09
CA GLY A 282 -5.93 12.02 20.00
C GLY A 282 -6.53 10.75 19.41
N LEU A 283 -5.92 10.16 18.39
CA LEU A 283 -6.42 8.95 17.72
C LEU A 283 -6.19 7.66 18.53
N LEU A 284 -5.22 7.66 19.44
CA LEU A 284 -4.94 6.50 20.29
C LEU A 284 -5.83 6.44 21.54
N TYR A 285 -6.32 7.58 22.03
CA TYR A 285 -7.01 7.66 23.31
C TYR A 285 -8.49 8.12 23.22
N ASN A 286 -9.01 8.37 22.02
CA ASN A 286 -10.40 8.67 21.75
C ASN A 286 -11.06 7.53 20.96
#